data_cd679ba418f37bd4552e4dcd8956e940
#
_entry.id   cd679ba418f37bd4552e4dcd8956e940
#
_cell.length_a   1.000
_cell.length_b   1.000
_cell.length_c   1.000
_cell.angle_alpha   90.00
_cell.angle_beta   90.00
_cell.angle_gamma   90.00
#
_symmetry.space_group_name_H-M   'P 1'
#
loop_
_entity.id
_entity.type
_entity.pdbx_description
1 polymer ?
#
loop_
_entity_poly.entity_id
_entity_poly.type
_entity_poly.pdbx_seq_one_letter_code
_entity_poly.pdbx_strand_id
1 'polypeptide(L)'
;RTEAEKLQKQRERITADAVQTLKSKKGVCQGYSSLFYEVCDQLGIPAKMIPGASKSMLTHIGKLPEDEDHVWNKIYINDKWELVDVTWAAGIITGEKPKFEFRFNPAYFCTPAELFAYTHFATAEAERETGMTAREFADLPLYYGSYLLANFDLETPITAFLKPRANDILLRLNFLPE
;
A
#
# COMPACT_ATOMS: atom_id res chain seq x y z
N ARG A 1 -6.34 23.83 20.39
CA ARG A 1 -7.32 22.77 20.05
C ARG A 1 -7.03 21.56 20.91
N THR A 2 -8.04 21.02 21.54
CA THR A 2 -7.92 19.79 22.32
C THR A 2 -7.72 18.59 21.40
N GLU A 3 -7.22 17.47 21.93
CA GLU A 3 -7.09 16.21 21.16
C GLU A 3 -8.45 15.71 20.67
N ALA A 4 -9.48 15.85 21.49
CA ALA A 4 -10.86 15.50 21.11
C ALA A 4 -11.36 16.32 19.90
N GLU A 5 -11.08 17.63 19.85
CA GLU A 5 -11.44 18.47 18.70
C GLU A 5 -10.69 18.08 17.41
N LYS A 6 -9.43 17.64 17.53
CA LYS A 6 -8.66 17.17 16.38
C LYS A 6 -9.23 15.87 15.84
N LEU A 7 -9.53 14.90 16.72
CA LEU A 7 -10.13 13.62 16.36
C LEU A 7 -11.51 13.81 15.70
N GLN A 8 -12.35 14.68 16.27
CA GLN A 8 -13.65 14.99 15.71
C GLN A 8 -13.51 15.57 14.29
N LYS A 9 -12.64 16.55 14.11
CA LYS A 9 -12.39 17.13 12.79
C LYS A 9 -11.85 16.14 11.78
N GLN A 10 -10.95 15.25 12.22
CA GLN A 10 -10.45 14.17 11.37
C GLN A 10 -11.58 13.24 10.94
N ARG A 11 -12.45 12.85 11.85
CA ARG A 11 -13.61 12.00 11.56
C ARG A 11 -14.55 12.65 10.54
N GLU A 12 -14.88 13.94 10.74
CA GLU A 12 -15.71 14.71 9.80
C GLU A 12 -15.11 14.77 8.39
N ARG A 13 -13.80 14.93 8.30
CA ARG A 13 -13.09 14.93 7.02
C ARG A 13 -13.17 13.56 6.33
N ILE A 14 -12.93 12.48 7.05
CA ILE A 14 -13.04 11.10 6.52
C ILE A 14 -14.45 10.88 5.96
N THR A 15 -15.49 11.22 6.73
CA THR A 15 -16.88 11.08 6.28
C THR A 15 -17.18 11.92 5.04
N ALA A 16 -16.69 13.16 4.97
CA ALA A 16 -16.88 14.04 3.81
C ALA A 16 -16.20 13.47 2.56
N ASP A 17 -14.95 12.98 2.66
CA ASP A 17 -14.20 12.37 1.58
C ASP A 17 -14.89 11.08 1.07
N ALA A 18 -15.41 10.25 1.99
CA ALA A 18 -16.14 9.04 1.66
C ALA A 18 -17.43 9.35 0.89
N VAL A 19 -18.24 10.30 1.38
CA VAL A 19 -19.48 10.74 0.73
C VAL A 19 -19.22 11.32 -0.66
N GLN A 20 -18.18 12.15 -0.78
CA GLN A 20 -17.78 12.74 -2.07
C GLN A 20 -17.36 11.66 -3.07
N THR A 21 -16.56 10.68 -2.63
CA THR A 21 -16.11 9.56 -3.46
C THR A 21 -17.29 8.70 -3.94
N LEU A 22 -18.20 8.36 -3.03
CA LEU A 22 -19.41 7.58 -3.34
C LEU A 22 -20.31 8.30 -4.37
N LYS A 23 -20.54 9.61 -4.18
CA LYS A 23 -21.39 10.41 -5.07
C LYS A 23 -20.76 10.61 -6.45
N SER A 24 -19.48 10.96 -6.49
CA SER A 24 -18.79 11.24 -7.75
C SER A 24 -18.37 9.98 -8.52
N LYS A 25 -18.29 8.84 -7.83
CA LYS A 25 -17.69 7.59 -8.33
C LYS A 25 -16.26 7.79 -8.85
N LYS A 26 -15.56 8.74 -8.25
CA LYS A 26 -14.18 9.10 -8.55
C LYS A 26 -13.44 9.38 -7.25
N GLY A 27 -12.19 8.95 -7.18
CA GLY A 27 -11.34 9.17 -6.02
C GLY A 27 -9.90 8.79 -6.31
N VAL A 28 -9.02 9.24 -5.42
CA VAL A 28 -7.64 8.79 -5.26
C VAL A 28 -7.54 8.04 -3.94
N CYS A 29 -6.35 7.69 -3.50
CA CYS A 29 -6.13 6.90 -2.28
C CYS A 29 -6.91 7.40 -1.06
N GLN A 30 -6.91 8.71 -0.80
CA GLN A 30 -7.66 9.31 0.30
C GLN A 30 -9.16 9.00 0.23
N GLY A 31 -9.78 9.18 -0.94
CA GLY A 31 -11.22 8.92 -1.13
C GLY A 31 -11.58 7.44 -1.00
N TYR A 32 -10.78 6.55 -1.60
CA TYR A 32 -10.97 5.11 -1.50
C TYR A 32 -10.82 4.61 -0.07
N SER A 33 -9.76 5.03 0.61
CA SER A 33 -9.49 4.63 2.01
C SER A 33 -10.55 5.18 2.97
N SER A 34 -11.02 6.42 2.75
CA SER A 34 -12.09 7.02 3.55
C SER A 34 -13.42 6.27 3.37
N LEU A 35 -13.78 5.93 2.12
CA LEU A 35 -15.00 5.19 1.83
C LEU A 35 -14.95 3.78 2.45
N PHE A 36 -13.83 3.10 2.33
CA PHE A 36 -13.63 1.77 2.92
C PHE A 36 -13.70 1.83 4.45
N TYR A 37 -13.07 2.83 5.06
CA TYR A 37 -13.13 3.06 6.50
C TYR A 37 -14.59 3.24 6.97
N GLU A 38 -15.39 4.07 6.29
CA GLU A 38 -16.82 4.27 6.62
C GLU A 38 -17.63 2.97 6.49
N VAL A 39 -17.38 2.18 5.45
CA VAL A 39 -18.04 0.87 5.29
C VAL A 39 -17.68 -0.06 6.45
N CYS A 40 -16.41 -0.14 6.83
CA CYS A 40 -15.98 -0.94 7.98
C CYS A 40 -16.64 -0.48 9.27
N ASP A 41 -16.68 0.83 9.52
CA ASP A 41 -17.31 1.43 10.69
C ASP A 41 -18.81 1.08 10.78
N GLN A 42 -19.55 1.18 9.67
CA GLN A 42 -20.96 0.81 9.61
C GLN A 42 -21.20 -0.70 9.85
N LEU A 43 -20.22 -1.53 9.52
CA LEU A 43 -20.26 -2.99 9.74
C LEU A 43 -19.74 -3.40 11.13
N GLY A 44 -19.28 -2.44 11.94
CA GLY A 44 -18.66 -2.72 13.25
C GLY A 44 -17.29 -3.39 13.16
N ILE A 45 -16.60 -3.26 12.03
CA ILE A 45 -15.26 -3.78 11.82
C ILE A 45 -14.25 -2.70 12.23
N PRO A 46 -13.40 -2.93 13.25
CA PRO A 46 -12.38 -1.95 13.60
C PRO A 46 -11.43 -1.71 12.41
N ALA A 47 -11.26 -0.45 12.04
CA ALA A 47 -10.43 -0.06 10.92
C ALA A 47 -9.59 1.18 11.24
N LYS A 48 -8.47 1.34 10.55
CA LYS A 48 -7.62 2.52 10.58
C LYS A 48 -7.24 2.93 9.17
N MET A 49 -6.99 4.22 8.99
CA MET A 49 -6.35 4.77 7.80
C MET A 49 -4.88 5.04 8.15
N ILE A 50 -3.97 4.54 7.31
CA ILE A 50 -2.54 4.61 7.54
C ILE A 50 -1.92 5.48 6.44
N PRO A 51 -1.45 6.69 6.77
CA PRO A 51 -0.69 7.50 5.82
C PRO A 51 0.76 7.02 5.74
N GLY A 52 1.35 7.18 4.56
CA GLY A 52 2.74 6.81 4.36
C GLY A 52 3.22 7.06 2.94
N ALA A 53 4.41 6.54 2.66
CA ALA A 53 5.02 6.58 1.35
C ALA A 53 4.75 5.30 0.58
N SER A 54 4.59 5.43 -0.75
CA SER A 54 4.44 4.31 -1.65
C SER A 54 5.64 4.14 -2.58
N LYS A 55 5.97 2.89 -2.92
CA LYS A 55 6.96 2.55 -3.94
C LYS A 55 6.24 1.96 -5.15
N SER A 56 6.02 2.78 -6.17
CA SER A 56 5.27 2.41 -7.38
C SER A 56 6.10 2.48 -8.68
N MET A 57 7.31 3.05 -8.61
CA MET A 57 8.21 3.22 -9.75
C MET A 57 9.63 2.76 -9.43
N LEU A 58 10.35 2.25 -10.41
CA LEU A 58 11.76 1.84 -10.26
C LEU A 58 12.64 2.98 -9.74
N THR A 59 12.30 4.22 -10.07
CA THR A 59 13.01 5.42 -9.61
C THR A 59 12.87 5.68 -8.10
N HIS A 60 11.99 4.96 -7.41
CA HIS A 60 11.85 5.05 -5.95
C HIS A 60 12.84 4.15 -5.21
N ILE A 61 13.47 3.19 -5.90
CA ILE A 61 14.48 2.32 -5.30
C ILE A 61 15.71 3.15 -4.91
N GLY A 62 16.18 2.97 -3.68
CA GLY A 62 17.31 3.72 -3.11
C GLY A 62 16.97 5.12 -2.60
N LYS A 63 15.74 5.61 -2.80
CA LYS A 63 15.28 6.90 -2.28
C LYS A 63 14.57 6.71 -0.95
N LEU A 64 14.96 7.51 0.04
CA LEU A 64 14.24 7.55 1.32
C LEU A 64 12.80 8.07 1.10
N PRO A 65 11.83 7.53 1.84
CA PRO A 65 10.47 8.06 1.84
C PRO A 65 10.45 9.42 2.55
N GLU A 66 10.31 10.50 1.80
CA GLU A 66 10.33 11.88 2.32
C GLU A 66 8.93 12.42 2.59
N ASP A 67 7.95 12.00 1.78
CA ASP A 67 6.57 12.51 1.80
C ASP A 67 5.55 11.40 2.05
N GLU A 68 4.39 11.80 2.59
CA GLU A 68 3.18 10.98 2.65
C GLU A 68 2.44 11.12 1.32
N ASP A 69 2.77 10.28 0.33
CA ASP A 69 2.18 10.31 -1.00
C ASP A 69 1.00 9.34 -1.16
N HIS A 70 0.75 8.51 -0.14
CA HIS A 70 -0.26 7.47 -0.19
C HIS A 70 -0.96 7.26 1.16
N VAL A 71 -2.14 6.64 1.11
CA VAL A 71 -2.88 6.21 2.29
C VAL A 71 -3.60 4.90 1.97
N TRP A 72 -3.53 3.97 2.92
CA TRP A 72 -4.20 2.67 2.88
C TRP A 72 -4.95 2.40 4.18
N ASN A 73 -5.48 1.21 4.33
CA ASN A 73 -6.22 0.82 5.52
C ASN A 73 -5.57 -0.39 6.21
N LYS A 74 -5.86 -0.55 7.48
CA LYS A 74 -5.82 -1.84 8.15
C LYS A 74 -7.13 -2.09 8.88
N ILE A 75 -7.56 -3.34 8.92
CA ILE A 75 -8.80 -3.80 9.51
C ILE A 75 -8.52 -4.93 10.50
N TYR A 76 -9.31 -5.02 11.57
CA TYR A 76 -9.20 -6.09 12.54
C TYR A 76 -10.24 -7.16 12.28
N ILE A 77 -9.80 -8.30 11.77
CA ILE A 77 -10.63 -9.46 11.46
C ILE A 77 -9.89 -10.74 11.84
N ASN A 78 -10.64 -11.78 12.24
CA ASN A 78 -10.06 -13.07 12.62
C ASN A 78 -8.94 -12.93 13.67
N ASP A 79 -9.16 -12.07 14.66
CA ASP A 79 -8.25 -11.79 15.78
C ASP A 79 -6.87 -11.23 15.40
N LYS A 80 -6.77 -10.61 14.23
CA LYS A 80 -5.54 -9.93 13.76
C LYS A 80 -5.82 -8.70 12.90
N TRP A 81 -4.83 -7.83 12.81
CA TRP A 81 -4.83 -6.72 11.87
C TRP A 81 -4.41 -7.20 10.48
N GLU A 82 -5.20 -6.87 9.47
CA GLU A 82 -4.94 -7.16 8.06
C GLU A 82 -4.74 -5.86 7.28
N LEU A 83 -3.71 -5.83 6.43
CA LEU A 83 -3.37 -4.67 5.59
C LEU A 83 -4.16 -4.70 4.28
N VAL A 84 -4.74 -3.56 3.92
CA VAL A 84 -5.58 -3.42 2.73
C VAL A 84 -5.28 -2.09 2.03
N ASP A 85 -4.77 -2.14 0.82
CA ASP A 85 -4.79 -0.97 -0.06
C ASP A 85 -5.94 -1.08 -1.05
N VAL A 86 -7.06 -0.48 -0.71
CA VAL A 86 -8.27 -0.51 -1.54
C VAL A 86 -8.10 0.20 -2.88
N THR A 87 -7.17 1.12 -2.99
CA THR A 87 -6.89 1.85 -4.24
C THR A 87 -6.20 0.94 -5.25
N TRP A 88 -5.12 0.28 -4.83
CA TRP A 88 -4.35 -0.63 -5.67
C TRP A 88 -5.05 -1.98 -5.86
N ALA A 89 -5.88 -2.38 -4.89
CA ALA A 89 -6.73 -3.55 -5.03
C ALA A 89 -7.90 -3.36 -6.00
N ALA A 90 -8.41 -2.13 -6.18
CA ALA A 90 -9.58 -1.88 -7.01
C ALA A 90 -9.32 -2.02 -8.51
N GLY A 91 -8.10 -1.68 -8.98
CA GLY A 91 -7.84 -1.74 -10.42
C GLY A 91 -6.56 -1.05 -10.85
N ILE A 92 -6.48 -0.82 -12.14
CA ILE A 92 -5.31 -0.26 -12.80
C ILE A 92 -5.69 0.94 -13.68
N ILE A 93 -4.70 1.77 -13.95
CA ILE A 93 -4.81 2.84 -14.95
C ILE A 93 -4.10 2.36 -16.22
N THR A 94 -4.79 2.34 -17.34
CA THR A 94 -4.28 1.82 -18.61
C THR A 94 -4.42 2.82 -19.75
N GLY A 95 -3.66 2.59 -20.84
CA GLY A 95 -3.72 3.31 -22.11
C GLY A 95 -2.97 4.63 -22.14
N GLU A 96 -2.72 5.15 -23.37
CA GLU A 96 -2.08 6.45 -23.60
C GLU A 96 -2.88 7.61 -23.01
N LYS A 97 -4.21 7.49 -23.03
CA LYS A 97 -5.11 8.36 -22.28
C LYS A 97 -5.49 7.63 -21.01
N PRO A 98 -4.99 8.06 -19.83
CA PRO A 98 -5.20 7.38 -18.57
C PRO A 98 -6.67 7.08 -18.32
N LYS A 99 -7.03 5.80 -18.29
CA LYS A 99 -8.38 5.34 -18.02
C LYS A 99 -8.32 4.28 -16.92
N PHE A 100 -9.14 4.45 -15.87
CA PHE A 100 -9.28 3.46 -14.83
C PHE A 100 -10.05 2.24 -15.36
N GLU A 101 -9.50 1.06 -15.12
CA GLU A 101 -10.11 -0.23 -15.36
C GLU A 101 -10.27 -0.96 -14.03
N PHE A 102 -11.50 -1.30 -13.67
CA PHE A 102 -11.77 -2.11 -12.50
C PHE A 102 -11.22 -3.52 -12.73
N ARG A 103 -10.24 -3.89 -11.90
CA ARG A 103 -9.58 -5.18 -11.98
C ARG A 103 -9.06 -5.53 -10.58
N PHE A 104 -9.85 -6.30 -9.83
CA PHE A 104 -9.47 -6.68 -8.48
C PHE A 104 -8.09 -7.33 -8.45
N ASN A 105 -7.22 -6.79 -7.60
CA ASN A 105 -5.86 -7.27 -7.38
C ASN A 105 -5.73 -7.77 -5.92
N PRO A 106 -5.79 -9.09 -5.70
CA PRO A 106 -5.73 -9.66 -4.36
C PRO A 106 -4.38 -9.43 -3.65
N ALA A 107 -3.31 -9.04 -4.37
CA ALA A 107 -2.01 -8.73 -3.77
C ALA A 107 -2.04 -7.54 -2.81
N TYR A 108 -3.12 -6.77 -2.79
CA TYR A 108 -3.28 -5.59 -1.93
C TYR A 108 -4.50 -5.69 -1.01
N PHE A 109 -5.04 -6.91 -0.81
CA PHE A 109 -6.19 -7.14 0.05
C PHE A 109 -5.90 -8.25 1.06
N CYS A 110 -5.84 -7.91 2.35
CA CYS A 110 -5.42 -8.77 3.45
C CYS A 110 -4.01 -9.36 3.20
N THR A 111 -3.09 -8.49 2.82
CA THR A 111 -1.74 -8.85 2.41
C THR A 111 -0.85 -9.04 3.64
N PRO A 112 -0.02 -10.11 3.71
CA PRO A 112 0.98 -10.25 4.75
C PRO A 112 1.89 -9.03 4.84
N ALA A 113 2.24 -8.63 6.07
CA ALA A 113 2.98 -7.39 6.33
C ALA A 113 4.34 -7.36 5.62
N GLU A 114 5.03 -8.50 5.55
CA GLU A 114 6.32 -8.66 4.90
C GLU A 114 6.24 -8.37 3.39
N LEU A 115 5.14 -8.79 2.74
CA LEU A 115 4.91 -8.53 1.31
C LEU A 115 4.45 -7.09 1.08
N PHE A 116 3.58 -6.59 1.94
CA PHE A 116 3.06 -5.22 1.85
C PHE A 116 4.16 -4.19 2.00
N ALA A 117 5.14 -4.46 2.87
CA ALA A 117 6.29 -3.60 3.14
C ALA A 117 7.23 -3.38 1.94
N TYR A 118 7.15 -4.19 0.87
CA TYR A 118 7.92 -3.92 -0.36
C TYR A 118 7.47 -2.65 -1.07
N THR A 119 6.22 -2.26 -0.87
CA THR A 119 5.61 -1.15 -1.61
C THR A 119 5.03 -0.05 -0.70
N HIS A 120 4.87 -0.32 0.60
CA HIS A 120 4.23 0.59 1.53
C HIS A 120 5.07 0.81 2.79
N PHE A 121 5.28 2.06 3.15
CA PHE A 121 6.02 2.45 4.34
C PHE A 121 5.22 3.47 5.16
N ALA A 122 4.68 3.05 6.30
CA ALA A 122 3.91 3.92 7.18
C ALA A 122 4.79 5.01 7.80
N THR A 123 4.34 6.26 7.78
CA THR A 123 5.06 7.37 8.39
C THR A 123 5.19 7.17 9.89
N ALA A 124 4.09 6.83 10.57
CA ALA A 124 4.10 6.54 12.00
C ALA A 124 4.77 5.17 12.25
N GLU A 125 5.83 5.16 13.06
CA GLU A 125 6.58 3.95 13.40
C GLU A 125 5.69 2.88 14.05
N ALA A 126 4.75 3.27 14.90
CA ALA A 126 3.80 2.36 15.55
C ALA A 126 2.85 1.64 14.59
N GLU A 127 2.76 2.09 13.33
CA GLU A 127 1.93 1.48 12.29
C GLU A 127 2.74 0.65 11.29
N ARG A 128 4.07 0.47 11.52
CA ARG A 128 4.96 -0.39 10.74
C ARG A 128 4.92 -1.80 11.29
N GLU A 129 4.14 -2.67 10.70
CA GLU A 129 3.96 -4.05 11.18
C GLU A 129 5.29 -4.87 11.18
N THR A 130 6.22 -4.55 10.29
CA THR A 130 7.52 -5.25 10.18
C THR A 130 8.64 -4.60 11.00
N GLY A 131 8.42 -3.43 11.60
CA GLY A 131 9.47 -2.66 12.25
C GLY A 131 10.55 -2.10 11.31
N MET A 132 10.35 -2.19 9.99
CA MET A 132 11.28 -1.76 8.96
C MET A 132 11.65 -0.28 9.07
N THR A 133 12.91 0.04 8.90
CA THR A 133 13.41 1.41 8.83
C THR A 133 13.21 2.02 7.44
N ALA A 134 13.24 3.36 7.35
CA ALA A 134 13.16 4.07 6.07
C ALA A 134 14.29 3.67 5.10
N ARG A 135 15.48 3.37 5.62
CA ARG A 135 16.62 2.94 4.79
C ARG A 135 16.41 1.55 4.22
N GLU A 136 15.99 0.61 5.05
CA GLU A 136 15.66 -0.74 4.58
C GLU A 136 14.56 -0.71 3.54
N PHE A 137 13.48 0.05 3.77
CA PHE A 137 12.44 0.25 2.75
C PHE A 137 13.00 0.80 1.44
N ALA A 138 13.86 1.84 1.49
CA ALA A 138 14.45 2.45 0.30
C ALA A 138 15.22 1.43 -0.53
N ASP A 139 15.97 0.55 0.13
CA ASP A 139 16.86 -0.43 -0.51
C ASP A 139 16.12 -1.68 -1.03
N LEU A 140 14.87 -1.91 -0.62
CA LEU A 140 14.08 -3.01 -1.14
C LEU A 140 13.80 -2.85 -2.65
N PRO A 141 13.82 -3.96 -3.40
CA PRO A 141 13.40 -3.95 -4.80
C PRO A 141 11.91 -3.62 -4.94
N LEU A 142 11.49 -3.18 -6.12
CA LEU A 142 10.09 -3.00 -6.46
C LEU A 142 9.52 -4.30 -7.02
N TYR A 143 8.46 -4.79 -6.38
CA TYR A 143 7.63 -5.87 -6.90
C TYR A 143 6.25 -5.35 -7.26
N TYR A 144 5.77 -5.72 -8.45
CA TYR A 144 4.38 -5.49 -8.81
C TYR A 144 3.48 -6.57 -8.21
N GLY A 145 2.22 -6.22 -7.91
CA GLY A 145 1.31 -7.11 -7.21
C GLY A 145 1.15 -8.52 -7.78
N SER A 146 1.26 -8.67 -9.12
CA SER A 146 1.25 -9.99 -9.76
C SER A 146 2.43 -10.89 -9.35
N TYR A 147 3.57 -10.30 -9.01
CA TYR A 147 4.74 -11.02 -8.52
C TYR A 147 4.62 -11.36 -7.03
N LEU A 148 3.98 -10.48 -6.24
CA LEU A 148 3.77 -10.73 -4.81
C LEU A 148 2.84 -11.94 -4.55
N LEU A 149 2.00 -12.30 -5.52
CA LEU A 149 1.11 -13.46 -5.44
C LEU A 149 1.74 -14.75 -5.98
N ALA A 150 2.85 -14.65 -6.70
CA ALA A 150 3.60 -15.83 -7.11
C ALA A 150 4.36 -16.40 -5.90
N ASN A 151 4.45 -17.73 -5.81
CA ASN A 151 5.25 -18.39 -4.78
C ASN A 151 6.75 -18.14 -5.02
N PHE A 152 7.23 -16.96 -4.59
CA PHE A 152 8.66 -16.66 -4.56
C PHE A 152 9.25 -17.08 -3.22
N ASP A 153 10.44 -17.64 -3.26
CA ASP A 153 11.28 -17.76 -2.10
C ASP A 153 11.80 -16.36 -1.72
N LEU A 154 11.09 -15.71 -0.78
CA LEU A 154 11.49 -14.40 -0.25
C LEU A 154 12.57 -14.52 0.84
N GLU A 155 12.86 -15.73 1.33
CA GLU A 155 13.94 -15.97 2.29
C GLU A 155 15.31 -15.85 1.63
N THR A 156 15.37 -16.08 0.32
CA THR A 156 16.58 -15.78 -0.44
C THR A 156 16.50 -14.35 -0.96
N PRO A 157 17.25 -13.39 -0.38
CA PRO A 157 17.21 -12.02 -0.86
C PRO A 157 17.53 -12.02 -2.36
N ILE A 158 16.68 -11.40 -3.16
CA ILE A 158 17.03 -11.09 -4.55
C ILE A 158 18.13 -10.05 -4.44
N THR A 159 19.35 -10.50 -4.45
CA THR A 159 20.50 -9.63 -4.60
C THR A 159 20.43 -9.10 -6.03
N ALA A 160 19.85 -7.91 -6.18
CA ALA A 160 19.98 -7.14 -7.40
C ALA A 160 21.47 -6.82 -7.54
N PHE A 161 22.21 -7.64 -8.27
CA PHE A 161 23.56 -7.32 -8.64
C PHE A 161 23.53 -6.23 -9.69
N LEU A 162 23.51 -4.98 -9.24
CA LEU A 162 23.91 -3.86 -10.07
C LEU A 162 25.41 -3.98 -10.32
N LYS A 163 25.82 -4.82 -11.25
CA LYS A 163 27.14 -4.67 -11.82
C LYS A 163 27.10 -3.47 -12.77
N PRO A 164 27.96 -2.47 -12.58
CA PRO A 164 28.03 -1.32 -13.48
C PRO A 164 28.68 -1.76 -14.80
N ARG A 165 27.98 -2.48 -15.62
CA ARG A 165 28.26 -2.67 -17.03
C ARG A 165 27.03 -2.30 -17.79
N ALA A 166 27.10 -1.14 -18.40
CA ALA A 166 26.27 -0.70 -19.52
C ALA A 166 24.92 -1.44 -19.65
N ASN A 167 23.88 -0.84 -19.10
CA ASN A 167 22.47 -1.08 -19.43
C ASN A 167 21.82 -2.45 -19.14
N ASP A 168 22.50 -3.43 -18.56
CA ASP A 168 21.90 -4.72 -18.26
C ASP A 168 21.62 -4.87 -16.76
N ILE A 169 20.33 -4.90 -16.39
CA ILE A 169 19.88 -5.30 -15.04
C ILE A 169 19.63 -6.81 -15.10
N LEU A 170 20.48 -7.59 -14.43
CA LEU A 170 20.28 -9.02 -14.31
C LEU A 170 19.43 -9.29 -13.05
N LEU A 171 18.17 -9.66 -13.24
CA LEU A 171 17.29 -10.13 -12.18
C LEU A 171 17.34 -11.66 -12.14
N ARG A 172 17.77 -12.24 -11.02
CA ARG A 172 17.66 -13.67 -10.77
C ARG A 172 16.43 -13.91 -9.90
N LEU A 173 15.42 -14.51 -10.45
CA LEU A 173 14.21 -14.93 -9.74
C LEU A 173 14.35 -16.41 -9.37
N ASN A 174 14.22 -16.72 -8.09
CA ASN A 174 14.12 -18.10 -7.63
C ASN A 174 12.64 -18.39 -7.37
N PHE A 175 12.11 -19.41 -8.03
CA PHE A 175 10.77 -19.90 -7.77
C PHE A 175 10.86 -21.05 -6.78
N LEU A 176 9.91 -21.13 -5.84
CA LEU A 176 9.73 -22.30 -5.01
C LEU A 176 9.25 -23.45 -5.91
N PRO A 177 9.75 -24.68 -5.71
CA PRO A 177 9.20 -25.84 -6.40
C PRO A 177 7.74 -26.03 -5.99
N GLU A 178 6.90 -26.49 -6.94
CA GLU A 178 5.49 -26.83 -6.71
C GLU A 178 5.35 -27.94 -5.68
#